data_96c8aba2a972f14a958680ca8931fc07
#
_entry.id   96c8aba2a972f14a958680ca8931fc07
#
_cell.length_a   1.000
_cell.length_b   1.000
_cell.length_c   1.000
_cell.angle_alpha   90.00
_cell.angle_beta   90.00
_cell.angle_gamma   90.00
#
_symmetry.space_group_name_H-M   'P 1'
#
loop_
_entity.id
_entity.type
_entity.pdbx_description
1 polymer ?
#
loop_
_entity_poly.entity_id
_entity_poly.type
_entity_poly.pdbx_seq_one_letter_code
_entity_poly.pdbx_strand_id
1 'polypeptide(L)'
;MKKMMQWVMAATLLCGSMSLLTGCGNANGKDEPKEVKTTELVRTSQSWDGVELPDYLQGRPEIVGMKYEIPAGQKLGIHYHPVMNFGILVQGDLTIISEDGKEKLVHEGETVVEMVGTVHHGENRGTKPVVLYMFYLSQTGLPLSVHQ
;
A
#
# COMPACT_ATOMS: atom_id res chain seq x y z
N MET A 1 -18.28 30.81 76.94
CA MET A 1 -17.05 31.13 77.72
C MET A 1 -15.87 30.93 76.82
N LYS A 2 -15.17 32.02 76.51
CA LYS A 2 -13.71 32.17 76.35
C LYS A 2 -13.06 31.26 75.30
N LYS A 3 -12.18 31.68 74.36
CA LYS A 3 -11.48 32.97 74.13
C LYS A 3 -11.01 33.00 72.69
N MET A 4 -11.07 34.18 72.11
CA MET A 4 -10.33 34.64 70.94
C MET A 4 -8.80 34.42 71.14
N MET A 5 -8.11 34.15 70.09
CA MET A 5 -6.76 34.71 69.86
C MET A 5 -6.45 34.81 68.38
N GLN A 6 -6.41 36.04 67.91
CA GLN A 6 -5.85 36.47 66.62
C GLN A 6 -4.29 36.38 66.72
N TRP A 7 -3.67 35.97 65.66
CA TRP A 7 -2.33 36.46 65.34
C TRP A 7 -2.24 36.73 63.84
N VAL A 8 -1.67 37.90 63.61
CA VAL A 8 -1.55 38.60 62.33
C VAL A 8 -0.12 38.42 61.83
N MET A 9 0.00 38.56 60.50
CA MET A 9 1.23 38.85 59.68
C MET A 9 2.15 37.68 59.36
N ALA A 10 2.48 37.45 58.05
CA ALA A 10 3.27 38.32 57.22
C ALA A 10 3.15 37.93 55.73
N ALA A 11 2.98 38.94 54.90
CA ALA A 11 3.07 38.86 53.45
C ALA A 11 4.53 38.74 53.02
N THR A 12 4.84 37.77 52.17
CA THR A 12 6.04 37.78 51.32
C THR A 12 5.62 37.52 49.88
N LEU A 13 5.62 38.59 49.09
CA LEU A 13 5.60 38.51 47.63
C LEU A 13 6.88 37.81 47.17
N LEU A 14 6.78 36.67 46.58
CA LEU A 14 7.78 36.12 45.66
C LEU A 14 7.22 36.17 44.26
N CYS A 15 7.78 37.12 43.51
CA CYS A 15 7.58 37.23 42.07
C CYS A 15 8.32 36.06 41.40
N GLY A 16 7.63 34.99 41.09
CA GLY A 16 8.15 33.84 40.35
C GLY A 16 7.75 33.95 38.87
N SER A 17 8.71 34.29 38.05
CA SER A 17 8.63 34.33 36.60
C SER A 17 8.14 32.98 36.03
N MET A 18 6.90 32.96 35.54
CA MET A 18 6.33 31.83 34.84
C MET A 18 6.85 31.85 33.41
N SER A 19 7.97 31.14 33.17
CA SER A 19 8.47 30.86 31.82
C SER A 19 7.45 29.91 31.13
N LEU A 20 6.66 30.47 30.24
CA LEU A 20 5.85 29.72 29.27
C LEU A 20 6.83 29.06 28.28
N LEU A 21 7.22 27.84 28.55
CA LEU A 21 7.77 26.93 27.54
C LEU A 21 6.62 26.53 26.60
N THR A 22 6.43 27.30 25.54
CA THR A 22 5.67 26.85 24.37
C THR A 22 6.50 25.75 23.71
N GLY A 23 6.28 24.50 24.15
CA GLY A 23 6.73 23.35 23.42
C GLY A 23 5.91 23.26 22.13
N CYS A 24 6.45 23.74 21.01
CA CYS A 24 5.98 23.34 19.71
C CYS A 24 6.23 21.84 19.56
N GLY A 25 5.24 21.04 19.97
CA GLY A 25 5.19 19.64 19.65
C GLY A 25 5.05 19.51 18.14
N ASN A 26 6.12 19.09 17.48
CA ASN A 26 6.13 18.74 16.07
C ASN A 26 5.33 17.44 15.91
N ALA A 27 4.02 17.55 15.65
CA ALA A 27 3.06 16.46 15.57
C ALA A 27 3.12 15.75 14.20
N ASN A 28 4.31 15.52 13.63
CA ASN A 28 4.53 14.76 12.40
C ASN A 28 5.82 13.93 12.44
N GLY A 29 6.23 13.47 13.60
CA GLY A 29 7.28 12.48 13.72
C GLY A 29 6.71 11.10 13.37
N LYS A 30 6.68 10.71 12.09
CA LYS A 30 6.76 9.29 11.76
C LYS A 30 8.10 8.86 12.34
N ASP A 31 8.08 8.00 13.35
CA ASP A 31 9.30 7.41 13.90
C ASP A 31 10.07 6.77 12.75
N GLU A 32 11.14 7.41 12.32
CA GLU A 32 12.03 6.82 11.33
C GLU A 32 12.64 5.54 11.92
N PRO A 33 12.65 4.44 11.18
CA PRO A 33 13.20 3.20 11.69
C PRO A 33 14.69 3.38 11.97
N LYS A 34 15.12 3.13 13.21
CA LYS A 34 16.52 3.19 13.63
C LYS A 34 17.36 2.02 13.14
N GLU A 35 16.70 0.99 12.64
CA GLU A 35 17.29 -0.24 12.12
C GLU A 35 16.58 -0.65 10.84
N VAL A 36 17.28 -1.44 10.00
CA VAL A 36 16.67 -2.01 8.79
C VAL A 36 15.59 -2.99 9.18
N LYS A 37 14.34 -2.72 8.75
CA LYS A 37 13.25 -3.67 8.86
C LYS A 37 13.02 -4.33 7.50
N THR A 38 12.86 -5.65 7.52
CA THR A 38 12.45 -6.42 6.34
C THR A 38 11.09 -7.04 6.58
N THR A 39 10.22 -6.95 5.58
CA THR A 39 8.90 -7.59 5.60
C THR A 39 8.74 -8.36 4.30
N GLU A 40 8.43 -9.65 4.41
CA GLU A 40 8.05 -10.44 3.24
C GLU A 40 6.62 -10.05 2.84
N LEU A 41 6.47 -9.52 1.62
CA LEU A 41 5.16 -9.07 1.13
C LEU A 41 4.38 -10.18 0.46
N VAL A 42 5.06 -11.11 -0.21
CA VAL A 42 4.46 -12.28 -0.83
C VAL A 42 5.49 -13.40 -1.00
N ARG A 43 5.05 -14.61 -0.77
CA ARG A 43 5.77 -15.85 -1.13
C ARG A 43 4.73 -16.88 -1.57
N THR A 44 4.72 -17.22 -2.85
CA THR A 44 3.73 -18.15 -3.40
C THR A 44 4.26 -18.81 -4.66
N SER A 45 3.75 -20.02 -4.96
CA SER A 45 3.85 -20.68 -6.27
C SER A 45 2.52 -20.63 -7.02
N GLN A 46 1.53 -19.87 -6.52
CA GLN A 46 0.21 -19.77 -7.10
C GLN A 46 -0.18 -18.32 -7.37
N SER A 47 -0.98 -18.09 -8.39
CA SER A 47 -1.67 -16.83 -8.62
C SER A 47 -2.77 -16.59 -7.57
N TRP A 48 -3.33 -15.39 -7.55
CA TRP A 48 -4.32 -14.99 -6.54
C TRP A 48 -5.59 -15.86 -6.54
N ASP A 49 -5.92 -16.54 -7.64
CA ASP A 49 -7.05 -17.44 -7.76
C ASP A 49 -6.76 -18.90 -7.37
N GLY A 50 -5.51 -19.17 -6.93
CA GLY A 50 -5.05 -20.47 -6.46
C GLY A 50 -4.53 -21.40 -7.55
N VAL A 51 -4.39 -20.93 -8.78
CA VAL A 51 -3.79 -21.70 -9.87
C VAL A 51 -2.27 -21.70 -9.77
N GLU A 52 -1.63 -22.87 -9.92
CA GLU A 52 -0.17 -22.98 -9.92
C GLU A 52 0.45 -22.13 -11.04
N LEU A 53 1.52 -21.42 -10.69
CA LEU A 53 2.29 -20.67 -11.68
C LEU A 53 3.02 -21.63 -12.62
N PRO A 54 3.15 -21.29 -13.90
CA PRO A 54 3.88 -22.11 -14.85
C PRO A 54 5.40 -22.12 -14.54
N ASP A 55 6.11 -23.06 -15.13
CA ASP A 55 7.57 -23.06 -15.14
C ASP A 55 8.12 -21.76 -15.74
N TYR A 56 9.33 -21.37 -15.36
CA TYR A 56 10.02 -20.24 -15.97
C TYR A 56 10.24 -20.45 -17.46
N LEU A 57 10.04 -19.38 -18.21
CA LEU A 57 10.32 -19.38 -19.66
C LEU A 57 11.78 -19.73 -19.92
N GLN A 58 12.00 -20.53 -20.99
CA GLN A 58 13.34 -21.05 -21.35
C GLN A 58 14.11 -20.11 -22.28
N GLY A 59 13.52 -19.00 -22.70
CA GLY A 59 14.14 -18.02 -23.58
C GLY A 59 15.04 -17.02 -22.83
N ARG A 60 15.56 -16.04 -23.55
CA ARG A 60 16.36 -14.96 -22.95
C ARG A 60 15.50 -14.13 -22.00
N PRO A 61 15.84 -14.06 -20.70
CA PRO A 61 15.02 -13.34 -19.73
C PRO A 61 14.90 -11.84 -20.06
N GLU A 62 13.73 -11.30 -19.86
CA GLU A 62 13.43 -9.87 -19.90
C GLU A 62 12.56 -9.52 -18.69
N ILE A 63 13.02 -8.54 -17.90
CA ILE A 63 12.28 -8.02 -16.76
C ILE A 63 11.72 -6.66 -17.16
N VAL A 64 10.39 -6.49 -17.02
CA VAL A 64 9.73 -5.23 -17.32
C VAL A 64 8.97 -4.73 -16.10
N GLY A 65 9.26 -3.49 -15.69
CA GLY A 65 8.51 -2.79 -14.64
C GLY A 65 7.59 -1.74 -15.27
N MET A 66 6.32 -1.76 -14.87
CA MET A 66 5.30 -0.82 -15.33
C MET A 66 4.67 -0.11 -14.13
N LYS A 67 4.38 1.17 -14.29
CA LYS A 67 3.51 1.93 -13.40
C LYS A 67 2.18 2.15 -14.09
N TYR A 68 1.10 1.78 -13.43
CA TYR A 68 -0.26 2.07 -13.87
C TYR A 68 -0.87 3.12 -12.96
N GLU A 69 -1.52 4.11 -13.56
CA GLU A 69 -2.32 5.11 -12.88
C GLU A 69 -3.75 5.00 -13.42
N ILE A 70 -4.65 4.47 -12.62
CA ILE A 70 -6.02 4.14 -13.03
C ILE A 70 -6.97 5.13 -12.38
N PRO A 71 -7.59 6.05 -13.14
CA PRO A 71 -8.54 7.01 -12.59
C PRO A 71 -9.70 6.34 -11.85
N ALA A 72 -10.33 7.08 -10.94
CA ALA A 72 -11.53 6.64 -10.25
C ALA A 72 -12.64 6.24 -11.24
N GLY A 73 -13.31 5.12 -11.00
CA GLY A 73 -14.38 4.58 -11.83
C GLY A 73 -13.92 3.96 -13.16
N GLN A 74 -12.61 3.90 -13.44
CA GLN A 74 -12.08 3.35 -14.69
C GLN A 74 -12.05 1.81 -14.64
N LYS A 75 -12.48 1.21 -15.75
CA LYS A 75 -12.33 -0.20 -16.05
C LYS A 75 -11.24 -0.40 -17.11
N LEU A 76 -10.33 -1.33 -16.87
CA LEU A 76 -9.31 -1.73 -17.83
C LEU A 76 -9.89 -2.63 -18.93
N GLY A 77 -9.23 -2.66 -20.07
CA GLY A 77 -9.58 -3.57 -21.16
C GLY A 77 -9.42 -5.04 -20.74
N ILE A 78 -10.27 -5.91 -21.31
CA ILE A 78 -10.21 -7.35 -21.10
C ILE A 78 -8.93 -7.87 -21.77
N HIS A 79 -8.13 -8.65 -21.03
CA HIS A 79 -6.84 -9.14 -21.49
C HIS A 79 -6.40 -10.38 -20.71
N TYR A 80 -5.32 -10.99 -21.13
CA TYR A 80 -4.58 -11.98 -20.36
C TYR A 80 -3.08 -11.72 -20.45
N HIS A 81 -2.32 -12.24 -19.48
CA HIS A 81 -0.87 -12.20 -19.48
C HIS A 81 -0.29 -13.54 -19.91
N PRO A 82 0.53 -13.60 -20.99
CA PRO A 82 1.22 -14.84 -21.36
C PRO A 82 2.46 -15.13 -20.49
N VAL A 83 2.80 -14.24 -19.58
CA VAL A 83 4.00 -14.28 -18.73
C VAL A 83 3.63 -14.06 -17.28
N MET A 84 4.42 -14.60 -16.35
CA MET A 84 4.24 -14.35 -14.91
C MET A 84 4.42 -12.87 -14.61
N ASN A 85 3.58 -12.36 -13.74
CA ASN A 85 3.70 -10.99 -13.25
C ASN A 85 3.17 -10.88 -11.82
N PHE A 86 3.69 -9.90 -11.11
CA PHE A 86 3.24 -9.54 -9.77
C PHE A 86 3.35 -8.04 -9.58
N GLY A 87 2.57 -7.51 -8.68
CA GLY A 87 2.58 -6.08 -8.42
C GLY A 87 2.32 -5.71 -6.98
N ILE A 88 2.55 -4.46 -6.68
CA ILE A 88 2.18 -3.83 -5.41
C ILE A 88 1.29 -2.62 -5.66
N LEU A 89 0.16 -2.59 -4.94
CA LEU A 89 -0.73 -1.44 -4.95
C LEU A 89 -0.21 -0.39 -3.96
N VAL A 90 0.19 0.77 -4.46
CA VAL A 90 0.76 1.83 -3.61
C VAL A 90 -0.22 2.95 -3.31
N GLN A 91 -1.38 2.94 -3.97
CA GLN A 91 -2.48 3.86 -3.69
C GLN A 91 -3.81 3.29 -4.17
N GLY A 92 -4.86 3.46 -3.35
CA GLY A 92 -6.24 3.12 -3.66
C GLY A 92 -6.54 1.62 -3.54
N ASP A 93 -7.66 1.20 -4.12
CA ASP A 93 -8.15 -0.18 -4.13
C ASP A 93 -8.47 -0.62 -5.56
N LEU A 94 -7.97 -1.79 -5.97
CA LEU A 94 -8.21 -2.36 -7.29
C LEU A 94 -8.98 -3.67 -7.17
N THR A 95 -10.07 -3.80 -7.90
CA THR A 95 -10.77 -5.09 -8.06
C THR A 95 -10.33 -5.75 -9.36
N ILE A 96 -9.81 -6.98 -9.28
CA ILE A 96 -9.46 -7.81 -10.44
C ILE A 96 -10.57 -8.83 -10.61
N ILE A 97 -11.07 -8.98 -11.84
CA ILE A 97 -12.18 -9.87 -12.17
C ILE A 97 -11.73 -10.81 -13.28
N SER A 98 -11.77 -12.12 -13.02
CA SER A 98 -11.50 -13.15 -14.02
C SER A 98 -12.74 -13.44 -14.88
N GLU A 99 -12.56 -14.09 -16.04
CA GLU A 99 -13.65 -14.42 -16.96
C GLU A 99 -14.70 -15.36 -16.37
N ASP A 100 -14.34 -16.19 -15.39
CA ASP A 100 -15.26 -17.04 -14.62
C ASP A 100 -16.00 -16.30 -13.49
N GLY A 101 -15.79 -15.00 -13.38
CA GLY A 101 -16.48 -14.11 -12.43
C GLY A 101 -15.90 -14.10 -11.01
N LYS A 102 -14.75 -14.73 -10.77
CA LYS A 102 -14.06 -14.56 -9.48
C LYS A 102 -13.53 -13.14 -9.35
N GLU A 103 -13.61 -12.58 -8.15
CA GLU A 103 -13.11 -11.25 -7.84
C GLU A 103 -12.03 -11.29 -6.76
N LYS A 104 -10.99 -10.50 -6.96
CA LYS A 104 -9.96 -10.20 -5.96
C LYS A 104 -9.92 -8.70 -5.73
N LEU A 105 -10.26 -8.27 -4.53
CA LEU A 105 -9.99 -6.90 -4.08
C LEU A 105 -8.56 -6.84 -3.53
N VAL A 106 -7.78 -5.92 -4.05
CA VAL A 106 -6.40 -5.64 -3.62
C VAL A 106 -6.40 -4.24 -3.00
N HIS A 107 -5.92 -4.14 -1.76
CA HIS A 107 -5.84 -2.88 -1.04
C HIS A 107 -4.46 -2.22 -1.15
N GLU A 108 -4.41 -0.92 -0.83
CA GLU A 108 -3.16 -0.17 -0.72
C GLU A 108 -2.16 -0.89 0.22
N GLY A 109 -0.93 -1.09 -0.24
CA GLY A 109 0.13 -1.82 0.45
C GLY A 109 0.15 -3.33 0.18
N GLU A 110 -0.90 -3.89 -0.42
CA GLU A 110 -0.94 -5.32 -0.76
C GLU A 110 -0.23 -5.63 -2.08
N THR A 111 0.29 -6.85 -2.16
CA THR A 111 0.81 -7.44 -3.39
C THR A 111 -0.19 -8.39 -4.01
N VAL A 112 -0.17 -8.47 -5.32
CA VAL A 112 -0.92 -9.46 -6.10
C VAL A 112 0.01 -10.18 -7.08
N VAL A 113 -0.13 -11.49 -7.18
CA VAL A 113 0.45 -12.31 -8.24
C VAL A 113 -0.70 -12.66 -9.18
N GLU A 114 -0.62 -12.17 -10.41
CA GLU A 114 -1.73 -12.33 -11.36
C GLU A 114 -1.72 -13.69 -12.07
N MET A 115 -2.85 -13.99 -12.66
CA MET A 115 -3.08 -15.21 -13.42
C MET A 115 -2.31 -15.20 -14.75
N VAL A 116 -1.74 -16.32 -15.12
CA VAL A 116 -1.09 -16.50 -16.42
C VAL A 116 -2.04 -17.25 -17.37
N GLY A 117 -2.27 -16.68 -18.56
CA GLY A 117 -3.14 -17.26 -19.58
C GLY A 117 -4.65 -17.10 -19.33
N THR A 118 -5.06 -16.64 -18.15
CA THR A 118 -6.48 -16.46 -17.81
C THR A 118 -6.93 -15.05 -18.16
N VAL A 119 -8.05 -14.96 -18.88
CA VAL A 119 -8.66 -13.68 -19.27
C VAL A 119 -9.24 -12.98 -18.06
N HIS A 120 -8.94 -11.71 -17.92
CA HIS A 120 -9.40 -10.89 -16.79
C HIS A 120 -9.36 -9.39 -17.12
N HIS A 121 -9.80 -8.58 -16.19
CA HIS A 121 -9.64 -7.14 -16.23
C HIS A 121 -9.58 -6.57 -14.79
N GLY A 122 -9.07 -5.36 -14.67
CA GLY A 122 -9.07 -4.59 -13.42
C GLY A 122 -10.13 -3.49 -13.44
N GLU A 123 -10.70 -3.17 -12.28
CA GLU A 123 -11.63 -2.05 -12.08
C GLU A 123 -11.23 -1.22 -10.86
N ASN A 124 -11.09 0.07 -11.05
CA ASN A 124 -11.05 1.02 -9.94
C ASN A 124 -12.49 1.43 -9.59
N ARG A 125 -13.10 0.72 -8.65
CA ARG A 125 -14.47 1.03 -8.15
C ARG A 125 -14.49 2.11 -7.08
N GLY A 126 -13.32 2.65 -6.73
CA GLY A 126 -13.15 3.68 -5.70
C GLY A 126 -13.36 5.09 -6.22
N THR A 127 -13.13 6.06 -5.33
CA THR A 127 -13.26 7.51 -5.61
C THR A 127 -11.90 8.21 -5.77
N LYS A 128 -10.80 7.49 -5.58
CA LYS A 128 -9.43 7.97 -5.74
C LYS A 128 -8.73 7.21 -6.87
N PRO A 129 -7.71 7.80 -7.51
CA PRO A 129 -6.89 7.06 -8.45
C PRO A 129 -6.20 5.87 -7.78
N VAL A 130 -6.09 4.78 -8.50
CA VAL A 130 -5.25 3.64 -8.16
C VAL A 130 -3.86 3.85 -8.76
N VAL A 131 -2.81 3.57 -7.96
CA VAL A 131 -1.43 3.52 -8.43
C VAL A 131 -0.88 2.13 -8.15
N LEU A 132 -0.50 1.43 -9.21
CA LEU A 132 -0.02 0.05 -9.18
C LEU A 132 1.32 -0.05 -9.90
N TYR A 133 2.30 -0.69 -9.26
CA TYR A 133 3.57 -1.09 -9.90
C TYR A 133 3.50 -2.58 -10.19
N MET A 134 3.67 -2.94 -11.47
CA MET A 134 3.68 -4.32 -11.95
C MET A 134 5.06 -4.69 -12.47
N PHE A 135 5.50 -5.91 -12.18
CA PHE A 135 6.75 -6.48 -12.65
C PHE A 135 6.46 -7.78 -13.40
N TYR A 136 6.93 -7.84 -14.63
CA TYR A 136 6.74 -8.96 -15.54
C TYR A 136 8.03 -9.76 -15.68
N LEU A 137 7.94 -11.06 -15.47
CA LEU A 137 9.00 -12.03 -15.68
C LEU A 137 8.84 -12.62 -17.09
N SER A 138 9.37 -11.91 -18.07
CA SER A 138 9.15 -12.18 -19.49
C SER A 138 10.39 -12.76 -20.16
N GLN A 139 10.30 -12.95 -21.45
CA GLN A 139 11.42 -13.17 -22.34
C GLN A 139 11.31 -12.29 -23.57
N THR A 140 12.46 -11.96 -24.18
CA THR A 140 12.55 -11.10 -25.35
C THR A 140 11.59 -11.54 -26.45
N GLY A 141 10.76 -10.62 -26.91
CA GLY A 141 9.80 -10.83 -28.02
C GLY A 141 8.41 -11.30 -27.60
N LEU A 142 8.15 -11.54 -26.33
CA LEU A 142 6.76 -11.83 -25.87
C LEU A 142 6.03 -10.54 -25.48
N PRO A 143 4.74 -10.44 -25.77
CA PRO A 143 3.91 -9.37 -25.25
C PRO A 143 3.69 -9.54 -23.74
N LEU A 144 3.53 -8.44 -23.01
CA LEU A 144 3.21 -8.46 -21.57
C LEU A 144 1.74 -8.75 -21.32
N SER A 145 0.87 -8.35 -22.25
CA SER A 145 -0.57 -8.62 -22.23
C SER A 145 -1.10 -8.76 -23.66
N VAL A 146 -2.15 -9.55 -23.78
CA VAL A 146 -2.90 -9.75 -25.04
C VAL A 146 -4.35 -9.34 -24.80
N HIS A 147 -4.80 -8.31 -25.51
CA HIS A 147 -6.16 -7.78 -25.42
C HIS A 147 -7.14 -8.57 -26.31
N GLN A 148 -8.39 -8.67 -25.83
CA GLN A 148 -9.51 -9.27 -26.56
C GLN A 148 -10.47 -8.19 -27.05
#